data_418625b795c423bea51996037ac21b31
#
_entry.id   418625b795c423bea51996037ac21b31
#
_cell.length_a   1.000
_cell.length_b   1.000
_cell.length_c   1.000
_cell.angle_alpha   90.00
_cell.angle_beta   90.00
_cell.angle_gamma   90.00
#
_symmetry.space_group_name_H-M   'P 1'
#
loop_
_entity.id
_entity.type
_entity.pdbx_description
1 polymer ?
#
loop_
_entity_poly.entity_id
_entity_poly.type
_entity_poly.pdbx_seq_one_letter_code
_entity_poly.pdbx_strand_id
1 'polypeptide(L)' 'MRVPLRVLMVEDSEDDALLLARCLRQGGYDVTWQRVDSAKAMAEALAGQTWDVIL' A
#
# COMPACT_ATOMS: atom_id res chain seq x y z
N MET A 1 -0.89 -8.50 -19.23
CA MET A 1 -0.10 -7.37 -18.68
C MET A 1 -0.71 -6.91 -17.37
N ARG A 2 0.11 -6.71 -16.35
CA ARG A 2 -0.36 -6.21 -15.05
C ARG A 2 -0.27 -4.69 -14.99
N VAL A 3 -1.21 -4.09 -14.29
CA VAL A 3 -1.24 -2.64 -14.09
C VAL A 3 -0.43 -2.30 -12.84
N PRO A 4 0.60 -1.45 -12.94
CA PRO A 4 1.34 -1.01 -11.75
C PRO A 4 0.42 -0.24 -10.80
N LEU A 5 0.53 -0.54 -9.52
CA LEU A 5 -0.28 0.11 -8.50
C LEU A 5 0.57 0.36 -7.25
N ARG A 6 0.70 1.63 -6.86
CA ARG A 6 1.38 2.02 -5.63
C ARG A 6 0.36 2.26 -4.54
N VAL A 7 0.46 1.49 -3.48
CA VAL A 7 -0.55 1.47 -2.42
C VAL A 7 0.08 1.85 -1.09
N LEU A 8 -0.48 2.88 -0.46
CA LEU A 8 -0.15 3.22 0.92
C LEU A 8 -1.23 2.64 1.82
N MET A 9 -0.85 1.75 2.72
CA MET A 9 -1.78 1.08 3.62
C MET A 9 -1.65 1.64 5.02
N VAL A 10 -2.75 2.18 5.55
CA VAL A 10 -2.83 2.64 6.93
C VAL A 10 -3.41 1.47 7.75
N GLU A 11 -2.52 0.66 8.31
CA GLU A 11 -2.91 -0.57 8.97
C GLU A 11 -1.90 -0.94 10.06
N ASP A 12 -2.37 -1.25 11.24
CA ASP A 12 -1.52 -1.64 12.37
C ASP A 12 -1.13 -3.11 12.33
N SER A 13 -1.79 -3.93 11.52
CA SER A 13 -1.47 -5.34 11.37
C SER A 13 -0.72 -5.59 10.06
N GLU A 14 0.51 -6.08 10.16
CA GLU A 14 1.29 -6.46 8.98
C GLU A 14 0.62 -7.60 8.21
N ASP A 15 0.04 -8.56 8.92
CA ASP A 15 -0.65 -9.69 8.28
C ASP A 15 -1.83 -9.24 7.44
N ASP A 16 -2.61 -8.28 7.93
CA ASP A 16 -3.74 -7.73 7.19
C ASP A 16 -3.26 -6.97 5.94
N ALA A 17 -2.16 -6.23 6.05
CA ALA A 17 -1.57 -5.54 4.91
C ALA A 17 -1.10 -6.52 3.84
N LEU A 18 -0.50 -7.64 4.25
CA LEU A 18 -0.07 -8.70 3.32
C LEU A 18 -1.27 -9.32 2.59
N LEU A 19 -2.38 -9.53 3.29
CA LEU A 19 -3.60 -10.05 2.69
C LEU A 19 -4.16 -9.10 1.64
N LEU A 20 -4.19 -7.80 1.95
CA LEU A 20 -4.65 -6.79 0.99
C LEU A 20 -3.77 -6.76 -0.26
N ALA A 21 -2.45 -6.80 -0.08
CA ALA A 21 -1.53 -6.82 -1.20
C ALA A 21 -1.74 -8.06 -2.08
N ARG A 22 -1.96 -9.21 -1.45
CA ARG A 22 -2.25 -10.46 -2.17
C ARG A 22 -3.53 -10.37 -2.97
N CYS A 23 -4.60 -9.83 -2.36
CA CYS A 23 -5.88 -9.65 -3.05
C CYS A 23 -5.75 -8.76 -4.29
N LEU A 24 -5.01 -7.66 -4.16
CA LEU A 24 -4.78 -6.75 -5.28
C LEU A 24 -3.99 -7.43 -6.40
N ARG A 25 -2.97 -8.22 -6.06
CA ARG A 25 -2.19 -8.96 -7.06
C ARG A 25 -3.04 -9.99 -7.79
N GLN A 26 -3.93 -10.67 -7.07
CA GLN A 26 -4.86 -11.63 -7.68
C GLN A 26 -5.83 -10.93 -8.63
N GLY A 27 -6.13 -9.66 -8.39
CA GLY A 27 -6.96 -8.85 -9.28
C GLY A 27 -6.24 -8.35 -10.53
N GLY A 28 -4.97 -8.67 -10.72
CA GLY A 28 -4.22 -8.31 -11.92
C GLY A 28 -3.34 -7.08 -11.79
N TYR A 29 -3.09 -6.60 -10.56
CA TYR A 29 -2.23 -5.45 -10.33
C TYR A 29 -0.80 -5.87 -9.99
N ASP A 30 0.16 -5.07 -10.45
CA ASP A 30 1.55 -5.19 -10.02
C ASP A 30 1.75 -4.24 -8.84
N VAL A 31 1.59 -4.76 -7.64
CA VAL A 31 1.47 -3.96 -6.42
C VAL A 31 2.83 -3.67 -5.81
N THR A 32 3.11 -2.39 -5.62
CA THR A 32 4.17 -1.91 -4.73
C THR A 32 3.45 -1.24 -3.55
N TRP A 33 3.75 -1.66 -2.35
CA TRP A 33 3.02 -1.16 -1.19
C TRP A 33 3.92 -0.84 -0.01
N GLN A 34 3.42 0.06 0.83
CA GLN A 34 4.05 0.40 2.09
C GLN A 34 2.98 0.46 3.17
N ARG A 35 3.28 -0.10 4.34
CA ARG A 35 2.40 -0.03 5.50
C ARG A 35 2.87 1.07 6.44
N VAL A 36 1.91 1.86 6.93
CA VAL A 36 2.14 2.87 7.97
C VAL A 36 1.11 2.67 9.08
N ASP A 37 1.51 2.95 10.30
CA ASP A 37 0.65 2.77 11.48
C ASP A 37 0.59 4.01 12.38
N SER A 38 1.11 5.12 11.91
CA SER A 38 1.09 6.38 12.66
C SER A 38 0.94 7.57 11.72
N ALA A 39 0.47 8.69 12.25
CA ALA A 39 0.35 9.92 11.49
C ALA A 39 1.70 10.41 10.98
N LYS A 40 2.75 10.25 11.77
CA LYS A 40 4.10 10.65 11.38
C LYS A 40 4.61 9.82 10.20
N ALA A 41 4.47 8.50 10.28
CA ALA A 41 4.89 7.61 9.21
C ALA A 41 4.09 7.86 7.93
N MET A 42 2.79 8.15 8.05
CA MET A 42 1.95 8.49 6.91
C MET A 42 2.42 9.78 6.25
N ALA A 43 2.72 10.82 7.02
CA ALA A 43 3.20 12.09 6.50
C ALA A 43 4.52 11.92 5.76
N GLU A 44 5.44 11.13 6.31
CA GLU A 44 6.72 10.84 5.67
C GLU A 44 6.54 10.08 4.35
N ALA A 45 5.65 9.10 4.33
CA ALA A 45 5.38 8.32 3.12
C ALA A 45 4.75 9.20 2.03
N LEU A 46 3.83 10.08 2.39
CA LEU A 46 3.21 11.01 1.43
C LEU A 46 4.20 12.03 0.87
N ALA A 47 5.17 12.46 1.67
CA ALA A 47 6.20 13.38 1.23
C ALA A 47 7.27 12.71 0.35
N GLY A 48 7.48 11.40 0.53
CA GLY A 48 8.57 10.68 -0.11
C GLY A 48 8.27 10.19 -1.52
N GLN A 49 7.01 9.95 -1.85
CA GLN A 49 6.63 9.47 -3.19
C GLN A 49 5.13 9.65 -3.43
N THR A 50 4.74 9.43 -4.68
CA THR A 50 3.32 9.46 -5.05
C THR A 50 2.68 8.09 -4.89
N TRP A 51 1.39 8.09 -4.53
CA TRP A 51 0.59 6.90 -4.34
C TRP A 51 -0.62 6.91 -5.25
N ASP A 52 -0.99 5.72 -5.75
CA ASP A 52 -2.18 5.59 -6.58
C ASP A 52 -3.43 5.42 -5.72
N VAL A 53 -3.27 4.76 -4.57
CA VAL A 53 -4.39 4.53 -3.66
C VAL A 53 -3.90 4.50 -2.21
N ILE A 54 -4.74 4.95 -1.30
CA ILE A 54 -4.52 4.89 0.15
C ILE A 54 -5.63 4.03 0.75
N LEU A 55 -5.25 2.98 1.43
CA LEU A 55 -6.20 2.07 2.07
C LEU A 55 -6.14 2.15 3.59
#